data_832a6b3c638ebe2aa369d07ddfd4360a
#
_entry.id   832a6b3c638ebe2aa369d07ddfd4360a
#
_cell.length_a   1.000
_cell.length_b   1.000
_cell.length_c   1.000
_cell.angle_alpha   90.00
_cell.angle_beta   90.00
_cell.angle_gamma   90.00
#
_symmetry.space_group_name_H-M   'P 1'
#
loop_
_entity.id
_entity.type
_entity.pdbx_description
1 polymer ?
#
loop_
_entity_poly.entity_id
_entity_poly.type
_entity_poly.pdbx_seq_one_letter_code
_entity_poly.pdbx_strand_id
1 'polypeptide(L)'
;MPKRIIPVASGKGGVGKTTFSVNFALALSRLAPTVLIDLDTGTSSVRSSIAAPITKDLYHFHRKGAALSDCITRLDPSFDRTGQFRKFGFVAGPRHFIEELGNPSADFRRRLSEAVNTLPVDYVVLDLRAGLDVNVLDFLPYTNSGMLVVTPNLPQATLAASDIVKAILFRTLRLIFAPSSEVFNLPGLADGRELIHDLLDQAEDVYDDRVENLDAVLRELKELFGDQPLMRVLEWVISDFRVHYVLNMFNGVEESGRSAIDPFVRNIAENVPAGLEMTQLGWIVQDPRVHRANCTGMPLLLDGEPDRVRPATVDPVLAELELLRSSLLGVDRRAPARTSGKSTAPKRKMAPELDLAGIESLLGEQLESLKAMFADRRQDSVQQNFTYAVFRALNLMEPPRLPTEFGMSRLAPPERLVTWILRRMALTSSPSPQLVR
;
A
#
# COMPACT_ATOMS: atom_id res chain seq x y z
N MET A 1 -12.45 12.55 -16.24
CA MET A 1 -11.14 11.98 -15.85
C MET A 1 -11.27 10.45 -15.83
N PRO A 2 -10.22 9.68 -16.08
CA PRO A 2 -10.30 8.24 -15.92
C PRO A 2 -10.62 7.92 -14.45
N LYS A 3 -11.49 6.93 -14.23
CA LYS A 3 -11.86 6.46 -12.90
C LYS A 3 -10.60 6.01 -12.13
N ARG A 4 -10.51 6.36 -10.86
CA ARG A 4 -9.46 5.89 -9.95
C ARG A 4 -10.04 4.98 -8.90
N ILE A 5 -9.47 3.80 -8.78
CA ILE A 5 -9.78 2.82 -7.73
C ILE A 5 -8.61 2.82 -6.76
N ILE A 6 -8.89 3.12 -5.49
CA ILE A 6 -7.89 3.30 -4.44
C ILE A 6 -8.15 2.24 -3.36
N PRO A 7 -7.49 1.08 -3.42
CA PRO A 7 -7.58 0.10 -2.34
C PRO A 7 -6.78 0.58 -1.13
N VAL A 8 -7.38 0.45 0.05
CA VAL A 8 -6.77 0.74 1.35
C VAL A 8 -6.60 -0.56 2.11
N ALA A 9 -5.36 -0.89 2.44
CA ALA A 9 -4.99 -2.12 3.11
C ALA A 9 -4.22 -1.85 4.41
N SER A 10 -4.12 -2.86 5.26
CA SER A 10 -3.31 -2.83 6.48
C SER A 10 -2.88 -4.23 6.87
N GLY A 11 -1.71 -4.35 7.49
CA GLY A 11 -1.17 -5.65 7.89
C GLY A 11 -1.97 -6.34 8.98
N LYS A 12 -2.59 -5.60 9.90
CA LYS A 12 -3.44 -6.14 10.98
C LYS A 12 -4.62 -5.20 11.28
N GLY A 13 -5.61 -5.71 12.02
CA GLY A 13 -6.70 -4.92 12.57
C GLY A 13 -6.22 -3.93 13.65
N GLY A 14 -7.03 -2.91 13.92
CA GLY A 14 -6.76 -1.93 14.98
C GLY A 14 -5.91 -0.72 14.56
N VAL A 15 -5.37 -0.68 13.36
CA VAL A 15 -4.58 0.48 12.85
C VAL A 15 -5.44 1.67 12.44
N GLY A 16 -6.77 1.56 12.50
CA GLY A 16 -7.70 2.62 12.11
C GLY A 16 -7.93 2.71 10.60
N LYS A 17 -7.72 1.63 9.84
CA LYS A 17 -7.90 1.56 8.37
C LYS A 17 -9.28 2.08 7.94
N THR A 18 -10.38 1.54 8.48
CA THR A 18 -11.75 1.96 8.12
C THR A 18 -12.02 3.42 8.46
N THR A 19 -11.57 3.90 9.63
CA THR A 19 -11.67 5.31 10.00
C THR A 19 -10.95 6.19 8.99
N PHE A 20 -9.76 5.77 8.57
CA PHE A 20 -9.02 6.44 7.52
C PHE A 20 -9.79 6.40 6.20
N SER A 21 -10.22 5.22 5.73
CA SER A 21 -10.92 5.03 4.45
C SER A 21 -12.18 5.88 4.34
N VAL A 22 -12.99 5.95 5.41
CA VAL A 22 -14.21 6.76 5.47
C VAL A 22 -13.91 8.24 5.31
N ASN A 23 -13.01 8.79 6.12
CA ASN A 23 -12.70 10.21 6.08
C ASN A 23 -11.93 10.59 4.81
N PHE A 24 -11.06 9.72 4.31
CA PHE A 24 -10.37 9.90 3.03
C PHE A 24 -11.35 9.94 1.86
N ALA A 25 -12.32 9.04 1.80
CA ALA A 25 -13.37 9.02 0.77
C ALA A 25 -14.29 10.26 0.87
N LEU A 26 -14.63 10.70 2.08
CA LEU A 26 -15.32 11.96 2.29
C LEU A 26 -14.51 13.14 1.76
N ALA A 27 -13.22 13.23 2.08
CA ALA A 27 -12.37 14.30 1.57
C ALA A 27 -12.26 14.29 0.03
N LEU A 28 -12.14 13.12 -0.60
CA LEU A 28 -12.19 12.96 -2.06
C LEU A 28 -13.52 13.45 -2.65
N SER A 29 -14.64 13.19 -1.98
CA SER A 29 -15.95 13.53 -2.47
C SER A 29 -16.21 15.04 -2.58
N ARG A 30 -15.40 15.86 -1.92
CA ARG A 30 -15.41 17.33 -2.12
C ARG A 30 -15.01 17.70 -3.56
N LEU A 31 -14.17 16.87 -4.19
CA LEU A 31 -13.65 17.11 -5.53
C LEU A 31 -14.58 16.52 -6.61
N ALA A 32 -14.92 15.23 -6.49
CA ALA A 32 -15.71 14.53 -7.51
C ALA A 32 -16.53 13.39 -6.90
N PRO A 33 -17.50 12.82 -7.65
CA PRO A 33 -18.29 11.67 -7.21
C PRO A 33 -17.41 10.52 -6.71
N THR A 34 -17.62 10.11 -5.46
CA THR A 34 -16.81 9.14 -4.75
C THR A 34 -17.68 8.10 -4.06
N VAL A 35 -17.30 6.82 -4.19
CA VAL A 35 -17.93 5.71 -3.48
C VAL A 35 -16.88 4.97 -2.66
N LEU A 36 -17.19 4.76 -1.38
CA LEU A 36 -16.47 3.85 -0.49
C LEU A 36 -17.14 2.47 -0.53
N ILE A 37 -16.38 1.40 -0.70
CA ILE A 37 -16.89 0.03 -0.66
C ILE A 37 -16.23 -0.71 0.49
N ASP A 38 -17.04 -1.24 1.40
CA ASP A 38 -16.60 -2.04 2.54
C ASP A 38 -16.40 -3.49 2.12
N LEU A 39 -15.15 -3.89 1.99
CA LEU A 39 -14.74 -5.27 1.69
C LEU A 39 -14.23 -6.04 2.93
N ASP A 40 -14.32 -5.43 4.12
CA ASP A 40 -14.12 -6.14 5.38
C ASP A 40 -15.43 -6.84 5.80
N THR A 41 -15.74 -7.89 5.08
CA THR A 41 -17.01 -8.64 5.21
C THR A 41 -17.12 -9.46 6.50
N GLY A 42 -16.05 -9.54 7.30
CA GLY A 42 -16.07 -10.22 8.60
C GLY A 42 -16.70 -9.38 9.71
N THR A 43 -16.39 -8.09 9.72
CA THR A 43 -16.91 -7.11 10.69
C THR A 43 -17.19 -5.80 9.98
N SER A 44 -18.38 -5.65 9.38
CA SER A 44 -18.71 -4.45 8.59
C SER A 44 -18.47 -3.13 9.37
N SER A 45 -17.22 -2.67 9.33
CA SER A 45 -16.75 -1.52 10.11
C SER A 45 -17.27 -0.19 9.56
N VAL A 46 -17.50 -0.10 8.24
CA VAL A 46 -18.07 1.10 7.61
C VAL A 46 -19.51 1.33 8.08
N ARG A 47 -20.29 0.26 8.24
CA ARG A 47 -21.67 0.33 8.74
C ARG A 47 -21.77 0.96 10.14
N SER A 48 -20.81 0.67 11.01
CA SER A 48 -20.75 1.25 12.35
C SER A 48 -20.14 2.65 12.38
N SER A 49 -19.30 2.97 11.40
CA SER A 49 -18.62 4.27 11.30
C SER A 49 -19.53 5.37 10.71
N ILE A 50 -20.58 4.99 9.99
CA ILE A 50 -21.52 5.94 9.37
C ILE A 50 -22.95 5.55 9.75
N ALA A 51 -23.57 6.33 10.63
CA ALA A 51 -24.94 6.12 11.07
C ALA A 51 -25.93 6.56 9.97
N ALA A 52 -26.12 5.74 8.94
CA ALA A 52 -27.03 6.01 7.84
C ALA A 52 -28.03 4.85 7.64
N PRO A 53 -29.23 5.13 7.10
CA PRO A 53 -30.24 4.11 6.82
C PRO A 53 -29.83 3.28 5.58
N ILE A 54 -29.18 2.17 5.79
CA ILE A 54 -28.73 1.27 4.73
C ILE A 54 -29.89 0.35 4.33
N THR A 55 -30.33 0.44 3.09
CA THR A 55 -31.43 -0.38 2.54
C THR A 55 -30.93 -1.59 1.75
N LYS A 56 -29.82 -1.44 1.04
CA LYS A 56 -29.14 -2.51 0.30
C LYS A 56 -27.64 -2.45 0.61
N ASP A 57 -26.99 -3.60 0.59
CA ASP A 57 -25.57 -3.77 0.89
C ASP A 57 -24.95 -4.86 0.01
N LEU A 58 -23.71 -5.29 0.27
CA LEU A 58 -23.05 -6.34 -0.49
C LEU A 58 -23.79 -7.69 -0.50
N TYR A 59 -24.62 -7.99 0.51
CA TYR A 59 -25.50 -9.16 0.49
C TYR A 59 -26.48 -9.11 -0.67
N HIS A 60 -27.07 -7.94 -0.89
CA HIS A 60 -28.05 -7.75 -1.98
C HIS A 60 -27.41 -7.87 -3.35
N PHE A 61 -26.19 -7.34 -3.51
CA PHE A 61 -25.38 -7.56 -4.72
C PHE A 61 -25.05 -9.03 -4.94
N HIS A 62 -24.62 -9.73 -3.87
CA HIS A 62 -24.18 -11.12 -3.97
C HIS A 62 -25.34 -12.11 -4.20
N ARG A 63 -26.35 -12.07 -3.32
CA ARG A 63 -27.41 -13.08 -3.22
C ARG A 63 -28.72 -12.69 -3.93
N LYS A 64 -28.97 -11.39 -4.08
CA LYS A 64 -30.26 -10.89 -4.64
C LYS A 64 -30.12 -10.37 -6.07
N GLY A 65 -28.91 -10.40 -6.65
CA GLY A 65 -28.69 -9.94 -8.02
C GLY A 65 -28.89 -8.42 -8.19
N ALA A 66 -28.89 -7.64 -7.11
CA ALA A 66 -28.96 -6.19 -7.21
C ALA A 66 -27.73 -5.63 -7.93
N ALA A 67 -27.88 -4.56 -8.71
CA ALA A 67 -26.74 -3.87 -9.26
C ALA A 67 -25.92 -3.21 -8.11
N LEU A 68 -24.59 -3.15 -8.24
CA LEU A 68 -23.75 -2.53 -7.22
C LEU A 68 -24.11 -1.05 -7.02
N SER A 69 -24.50 -0.35 -8.07
CA SER A 69 -25.04 1.01 -8.01
C SER A 69 -26.26 1.16 -7.11
N ASP A 70 -27.11 0.14 -7.05
CA ASP A 70 -28.32 0.14 -6.20
C ASP A 70 -28.00 -0.08 -4.73
N CYS A 71 -26.82 -0.60 -4.43
CA CYS A 71 -26.34 -0.83 -3.08
C CYS A 71 -25.65 0.41 -2.48
N ILE A 72 -25.53 1.50 -3.25
CA ILE A 72 -24.92 2.74 -2.77
C ILE A 72 -25.88 3.45 -1.83
N THR A 73 -25.48 3.56 -0.57
CA THR A 73 -26.14 4.42 0.42
C THR A 73 -25.55 5.82 0.32
N ARG A 74 -26.40 6.83 0.21
CA ARG A 74 -26.01 8.24 0.25
C ARG A 74 -26.19 8.81 1.64
N LEU A 75 -25.42 9.83 1.99
CA LEU A 75 -25.62 10.55 3.23
C LEU A 75 -26.96 11.27 3.22
N ASP A 76 -27.68 11.19 4.34
CA ASP A 76 -28.80 12.08 4.58
C ASP A 76 -28.28 13.53 4.67
N PRO A 77 -28.97 14.52 4.06
CA PRO A 77 -28.58 15.93 4.14
C PRO A 77 -28.41 16.46 5.56
N SER A 78 -29.10 15.87 6.54
CA SER A 78 -28.95 16.24 7.96
C SER A 78 -27.57 15.92 8.54
N PHE A 79 -26.85 14.94 7.98
CA PHE A 79 -25.48 14.61 8.37
C PHE A 79 -24.43 15.50 7.69
N ASP A 80 -24.75 16.02 6.51
CA ASP A 80 -23.86 16.94 5.76
C ASP A 80 -24.29 18.39 5.98
N ARG A 81 -24.08 18.90 7.18
CA ARG A 81 -24.45 20.29 7.55
C ARG A 81 -23.80 21.35 6.65
N THR A 82 -22.65 21.03 6.06
CA THR A 82 -21.88 21.94 5.19
C THR A 82 -22.32 21.84 3.73
N GLY A 83 -23.00 20.79 3.34
CA GLY A 83 -23.34 20.47 1.96
C GLY A 83 -22.16 20.11 1.07
N GLN A 84 -20.96 19.89 1.66
CA GLN A 84 -19.73 19.62 0.92
C GLN A 84 -19.60 18.17 0.46
N PHE A 85 -20.33 17.23 1.08
CA PHE A 85 -20.18 15.78 0.88
C PHE A 85 -21.31 15.16 0.05
N ARG A 86 -22.09 15.96 -0.66
CA ARG A 86 -23.24 15.51 -1.49
C ARG A 86 -22.85 14.49 -2.57
N LYS A 87 -21.56 14.47 -2.96
CA LYS A 87 -21.03 13.55 -3.96
C LYS A 87 -20.52 12.23 -3.35
N PHE A 88 -20.63 12.07 -2.03
CA PHE A 88 -20.24 10.86 -1.32
C PHE A 88 -21.35 9.82 -1.30
N GLY A 89 -20.97 8.56 -1.45
CA GLY A 89 -21.81 7.41 -1.18
C GLY A 89 -20.94 6.24 -0.68
N PHE A 90 -21.58 5.24 -0.11
CA PHE A 90 -20.86 4.04 0.30
C PHE A 90 -21.70 2.78 0.11
N VAL A 91 -21.02 1.65 -0.10
CA VAL A 91 -21.61 0.32 -0.09
C VAL A 91 -21.12 -0.39 1.17
N ALA A 92 -22.04 -0.71 2.06
CA ALA A 92 -21.73 -1.37 3.31
C ALA A 92 -21.51 -2.88 3.10
N GLY A 93 -20.68 -3.48 3.94
CA GLY A 93 -20.63 -4.92 4.11
C GLY A 93 -21.94 -5.47 4.69
N PRO A 94 -22.17 -6.79 4.67
CA PRO A 94 -23.40 -7.41 5.17
C PRO A 94 -23.57 -7.17 6.68
N ARG A 95 -24.83 -7.09 7.12
CA ARG A 95 -25.13 -6.90 8.55
C ARG A 95 -24.78 -8.11 9.40
N HIS A 96 -24.89 -9.29 8.83
CA HIS A 96 -24.57 -10.56 9.47
C HIS A 96 -23.46 -11.24 8.70
N PHE A 97 -22.69 -12.05 9.40
CA PHE A 97 -21.66 -12.86 8.75
C PHE A 97 -22.29 -13.77 7.67
N ILE A 98 -21.74 -13.70 6.50
CA ILE A 98 -22.10 -14.53 5.34
C ILE A 98 -20.81 -15.21 4.90
N GLU A 99 -20.77 -16.54 4.98
CA GLU A 99 -19.58 -17.34 4.72
C GLU A 99 -18.99 -17.04 3.33
N GLU A 100 -19.83 -16.98 2.30
CA GLU A 100 -19.40 -16.74 0.93
C GLU A 100 -18.92 -15.30 0.68
N LEU A 101 -19.26 -14.36 1.55
CA LEU A 101 -18.69 -13.01 1.53
C LEU A 101 -17.46 -12.91 2.44
N GLY A 102 -17.40 -13.71 3.51
CA GLY A 102 -16.24 -13.85 4.38
C GLY A 102 -15.05 -14.53 3.68
N ASN A 103 -15.35 -15.46 2.77
CA ASN A 103 -14.36 -16.15 1.92
C ASN A 103 -14.85 -16.19 0.46
N PRO A 104 -14.81 -15.05 -0.23
CA PRO A 104 -15.39 -14.91 -1.56
C PRO A 104 -14.67 -15.73 -2.61
N SER A 105 -15.45 -16.40 -3.46
CA SER A 105 -14.94 -17.15 -4.61
C SER A 105 -14.26 -16.21 -5.62
N ALA A 106 -13.37 -16.76 -6.46
CA ALA A 106 -12.76 -16.01 -7.55
C ALA A 106 -13.80 -15.40 -8.50
N ASP A 107 -14.91 -16.11 -8.75
CA ASP A 107 -16.00 -15.62 -9.59
C ASP A 107 -16.71 -14.40 -8.96
N PHE A 108 -16.97 -14.45 -7.66
CA PHE A 108 -17.53 -13.28 -6.97
C PHE A 108 -16.60 -12.07 -7.03
N ARG A 109 -15.28 -12.27 -6.78
CA ARG A 109 -14.30 -11.19 -6.85
C ARG A 109 -14.24 -10.56 -8.25
N ARG A 110 -14.27 -11.40 -9.30
CA ARG A 110 -14.32 -10.94 -10.70
C ARG A 110 -15.57 -10.12 -10.97
N ARG A 111 -16.76 -10.62 -10.63
CA ARG A 111 -18.04 -9.91 -10.78
C ARG A 111 -18.05 -8.57 -10.04
N LEU A 112 -17.51 -8.54 -8.82
CA LEU A 112 -17.39 -7.31 -8.04
C LEU A 112 -16.45 -6.31 -8.72
N SER A 113 -15.32 -6.78 -9.25
CA SER A 113 -14.37 -5.95 -10.00
C SER A 113 -15.03 -5.32 -11.24
N GLU A 114 -15.74 -6.12 -12.03
CA GLU A 114 -16.47 -5.63 -13.19
C GLU A 114 -17.52 -4.59 -12.79
N ALA A 115 -18.27 -4.85 -11.72
CA ALA A 115 -19.27 -3.94 -11.21
C ALA A 115 -18.65 -2.62 -10.72
N VAL A 116 -17.50 -2.66 -10.02
CA VAL A 116 -16.76 -1.47 -9.59
C VAL A 116 -16.27 -0.65 -10.78
N ASN A 117 -15.77 -1.32 -11.82
CA ASN A 117 -15.31 -0.64 -13.04
C ASN A 117 -16.43 0.08 -13.79
N THR A 118 -17.68 -0.40 -13.69
CA THR A 118 -18.85 0.19 -14.36
C THR A 118 -19.56 1.27 -13.54
N LEU A 119 -19.24 1.45 -12.25
CA LEU A 119 -19.89 2.49 -11.42
C LEU A 119 -19.73 3.89 -12.05
N PRO A 120 -20.79 4.70 -12.09
CA PRO A 120 -20.73 6.06 -12.67
C PRO A 120 -20.13 7.08 -11.67
N VAL A 121 -18.90 6.86 -11.23
CA VAL A 121 -18.18 7.71 -10.28
C VAL A 121 -16.72 7.87 -10.70
N ASP A 122 -16.08 8.95 -10.25
CA ASP A 122 -14.68 9.25 -10.57
C ASP A 122 -13.72 8.51 -9.62
N TYR A 123 -14.11 8.37 -8.35
CA TYR A 123 -13.28 7.71 -7.34
C TYR A 123 -14.02 6.55 -6.68
N VAL A 124 -13.31 5.44 -6.52
CA VAL A 124 -13.76 4.30 -5.70
C VAL A 124 -12.68 4.02 -4.68
N VAL A 125 -13.02 4.09 -3.40
CA VAL A 125 -12.15 3.69 -2.30
C VAL A 125 -12.58 2.29 -1.85
N LEU A 126 -11.66 1.34 -1.79
CA LEU A 126 -11.94 0.00 -1.30
C LEU A 126 -11.36 -0.14 0.11
N ASP A 127 -12.21 -0.29 1.12
CA ASP A 127 -11.77 -0.61 2.48
C ASP A 127 -11.58 -2.12 2.58
N LEU A 128 -10.34 -2.59 2.36
CA LEU A 128 -10.02 -4.00 2.32
C LEU A 128 -10.00 -4.60 3.73
N ARG A 129 -10.13 -5.91 3.82
CA ARG A 129 -9.90 -6.63 5.07
C ARG A 129 -8.47 -6.40 5.57
N ALA A 130 -8.27 -6.43 6.88
CA ALA A 130 -6.95 -6.38 7.46
C ALA A 130 -6.24 -7.75 7.35
N GLY A 131 -4.92 -7.72 7.19
CA GLY A 131 -4.10 -8.92 7.10
C GLY A 131 -3.67 -9.27 5.68
N LEU A 132 -2.92 -10.38 5.60
CA LEU A 132 -2.36 -10.90 4.36
C LEU A 132 -3.13 -12.15 3.96
N ASP A 133 -4.06 -12.00 3.03
CA ASP A 133 -4.75 -13.12 2.41
C ASP A 133 -5.09 -12.86 0.93
N VAL A 134 -5.55 -13.88 0.23
CA VAL A 134 -5.88 -13.80 -1.19
C VAL A 134 -6.96 -12.77 -1.49
N ASN A 135 -7.90 -12.55 -0.56
CA ASN A 135 -9.00 -11.60 -0.73
C ASN A 135 -8.53 -10.15 -0.64
N VAL A 136 -7.43 -9.91 0.07
CA VAL A 136 -6.76 -8.59 0.09
C VAL A 136 -5.92 -8.43 -1.18
N LEU A 137 -5.05 -9.40 -1.46
CA LEU A 137 -4.10 -9.31 -2.57
C LEU A 137 -4.78 -9.22 -3.95
N ASP A 138 -5.96 -9.84 -4.12
CA ASP A 138 -6.70 -9.79 -5.39
C ASP A 138 -7.27 -8.39 -5.72
N PHE A 139 -7.43 -7.53 -4.72
CA PHE A 139 -7.88 -6.16 -4.93
C PHE A 139 -6.74 -5.13 -4.96
N LEU A 140 -5.50 -5.56 -4.75
CA LEU A 140 -4.34 -4.68 -4.87
C LEU A 140 -3.79 -4.68 -6.30
N PRO A 141 -3.31 -3.51 -6.80
CA PRO A 141 -2.74 -3.41 -8.14
C PRO A 141 -1.45 -4.23 -8.29
N TYR A 142 -1.11 -4.59 -9.52
CA TYR A 142 0.19 -5.22 -9.82
C TYR A 142 1.38 -4.28 -9.67
N THR A 143 1.18 -3.00 -9.91
CA THR A 143 2.26 -2.00 -10.00
C THR A 143 2.49 -1.21 -8.73
N ASN A 144 1.64 -1.40 -7.72
CA ASN A 144 1.79 -0.69 -6.45
C ASN A 144 1.06 -1.39 -5.30
N SER A 145 1.36 -0.97 -4.10
CA SER A 145 0.79 -1.54 -2.86
C SER A 145 -0.66 -1.10 -2.57
N GLY A 146 -1.32 -0.35 -3.46
CA GLY A 146 -2.48 0.41 -3.01
C GLY A 146 -2.05 1.44 -1.95
N MET A 147 -2.93 1.77 -1.03
CA MET A 147 -2.61 2.66 0.10
C MET A 147 -2.51 1.84 1.39
N LEU A 148 -1.30 1.67 1.91
CA LEU A 148 -1.06 0.96 3.17
C LEU A 148 -1.24 1.91 4.36
N VAL A 149 -2.05 1.51 5.32
CA VAL A 149 -2.19 2.24 6.59
C VAL A 149 -1.31 1.59 7.63
N VAL A 150 -0.30 2.33 8.10
CA VAL A 150 0.65 1.93 9.14
C VAL A 150 0.52 2.84 10.36
N THR A 151 0.93 2.39 11.52
CA THR A 151 0.80 3.15 12.77
C THR A 151 1.96 2.88 13.72
N PRO A 152 2.48 3.91 14.41
CA PRO A 152 3.51 3.71 15.44
C PRO A 152 3.00 2.94 16.65
N ASN A 153 1.68 2.93 16.88
CA ASN A 153 1.08 2.30 18.06
C ASN A 153 1.03 0.77 17.99
N LEU A 154 1.21 0.17 16.80
CA LEU A 154 1.18 -1.27 16.56
C LEU A 154 2.31 -1.70 15.62
N PRO A 155 3.56 -1.80 16.08
CA PRO A 155 4.71 -2.15 15.24
C PRO A 155 4.53 -3.47 14.47
N GLN A 156 3.91 -4.48 15.10
CA GLN A 156 3.63 -5.75 14.42
C GLN A 156 2.62 -5.63 13.26
N ALA A 157 1.75 -4.63 13.27
CA ALA A 157 0.86 -4.38 12.15
C ALA A 157 1.61 -3.71 10.98
N THR A 158 2.62 -2.93 11.31
CA THR A 158 3.54 -2.33 10.33
C THR A 158 4.40 -3.37 9.65
N LEU A 159 4.98 -4.32 10.40
CA LEU A 159 5.69 -5.47 9.83
C LEU A 159 4.78 -6.31 8.92
N ALA A 160 3.56 -6.61 9.35
CA ALA A 160 2.62 -7.33 8.51
C ALA A 160 2.17 -6.53 7.26
N ALA A 161 2.25 -5.19 7.28
CA ALA A 161 2.01 -4.37 6.08
C ALA A 161 3.18 -4.47 5.08
N SER A 162 4.41 -4.61 5.53
CA SER A 162 5.55 -4.88 4.65
C SER A 162 5.46 -6.28 4.01
N ASP A 163 4.90 -7.27 4.72
CA ASP A 163 4.65 -8.59 4.13
C ASP A 163 3.63 -8.54 2.98
N ILE A 164 2.66 -7.61 3.02
CA ILE A 164 1.76 -7.38 1.88
C ILE A 164 2.56 -6.93 0.64
N VAL A 165 3.52 -6.02 0.81
CA VAL A 165 4.38 -5.54 -0.29
C VAL A 165 5.16 -6.69 -0.91
N LYS A 166 5.80 -7.51 -0.06
CA LYS A 166 6.55 -8.71 -0.50
C LYS A 166 5.64 -9.67 -1.26
N ALA A 167 4.48 -9.98 -0.71
CA ALA A 167 3.54 -10.91 -1.32
C ALA A 167 3.02 -10.42 -2.68
N ILE A 168 2.73 -9.12 -2.85
CA ILE A 168 2.32 -8.58 -4.15
C ILE A 168 3.43 -8.76 -5.18
N LEU A 169 4.66 -8.43 -4.81
CA LEU A 169 5.81 -8.48 -5.71
C LEU A 169 6.11 -9.91 -6.15
N PHE A 170 6.26 -10.85 -5.22
CA PHE A 170 6.46 -12.27 -5.54
C PHE A 170 5.32 -12.83 -6.39
N ARG A 171 4.10 -12.49 -6.03
CA ARG A 171 2.91 -12.91 -6.79
C ARG A 171 2.90 -12.36 -8.21
N THR A 172 3.35 -11.13 -8.42
CA THR A 172 3.49 -10.52 -9.72
C THR A 172 4.55 -11.25 -10.55
N LEU A 173 5.70 -11.55 -9.96
CA LEU A 173 6.77 -12.32 -10.61
C LEU A 173 6.29 -13.72 -10.99
N ARG A 174 5.62 -14.43 -10.08
CA ARG A 174 5.05 -15.75 -10.35
C ARG A 174 4.02 -15.75 -11.50
N LEU A 175 3.26 -14.68 -11.65
CA LEU A 175 2.30 -14.56 -12.77
C LEU A 175 3.01 -14.29 -14.09
N ILE A 176 4.01 -13.42 -14.09
CA ILE A 176 4.79 -13.09 -15.29
C ILE A 176 5.59 -14.30 -15.76
N PHE A 177 6.17 -15.03 -14.84
CA PHE A 177 6.95 -16.23 -15.14
C PHE A 177 6.19 -17.55 -14.94
N ALA A 178 4.85 -17.52 -15.02
CA ALA A 178 4.06 -18.75 -15.03
C ALA A 178 4.50 -19.70 -16.18
N PRO A 179 4.43 -21.01 -16.00
CA PRO A 179 4.88 -21.98 -17.00
C PRO A 179 4.29 -21.78 -18.41
N SER A 180 3.06 -21.26 -18.48
CA SER A 180 2.34 -20.94 -19.72
C SER A 180 2.58 -19.52 -20.23
N SER A 181 3.46 -18.74 -19.59
CA SER A 181 3.64 -17.32 -19.92
C SER A 181 4.30 -17.14 -21.29
N GLU A 182 3.77 -16.18 -22.07
CA GLU A 182 4.36 -15.75 -23.35
C GLU A 182 5.77 -15.14 -23.22
N VAL A 183 6.17 -14.77 -22.00
CA VAL A 183 7.52 -14.29 -21.71
C VAL A 183 8.58 -15.32 -22.15
N PHE A 184 8.28 -16.60 -22.01
CA PHE A 184 9.19 -17.69 -22.42
C PHE A 184 9.27 -17.92 -23.93
N ASN A 185 8.46 -17.22 -24.72
CA ASN A 185 8.60 -17.19 -26.18
C ASN A 185 9.66 -16.20 -26.67
N LEU A 186 10.20 -15.38 -25.77
CA LEU A 186 11.30 -14.45 -26.10
C LEU A 186 12.59 -15.24 -26.34
N PRO A 187 13.45 -14.82 -27.30
CA PRO A 187 14.72 -15.48 -27.58
C PRO A 187 15.58 -15.60 -26.32
N GLY A 188 16.11 -16.80 -26.08
CA GLY A 188 17.00 -17.10 -24.95
C GLY A 188 16.30 -17.35 -23.62
N LEU A 189 14.97 -17.36 -23.53
CA LEU A 189 14.24 -17.53 -22.27
C LEU A 189 13.65 -18.92 -22.07
N ALA A 190 13.48 -19.69 -23.13
CA ALA A 190 12.92 -21.05 -23.02
C ALA A 190 13.70 -21.94 -22.04
N ASP A 191 15.02 -21.83 -22.05
CA ASP A 191 15.94 -22.62 -21.23
C ASP A 191 16.06 -22.13 -19.78
N GLY A 192 15.62 -20.88 -19.51
CA GLY A 192 15.68 -20.27 -18.18
C GLY A 192 14.47 -20.56 -17.28
N ARG A 193 13.46 -21.24 -17.79
CA ARG A 193 12.18 -21.45 -17.08
C ARG A 193 12.33 -22.13 -15.73
N GLU A 194 12.98 -23.29 -15.71
CA GLU A 194 13.17 -24.08 -14.49
C GLU A 194 14.01 -23.30 -13.47
N LEU A 195 15.09 -22.69 -13.93
CA LEU A 195 15.98 -21.90 -13.07
C LEU A 195 15.24 -20.73 -12.38
N ILE A 196 14.40 -19.99 -13.12
CA ILE A 196 13.64 -18.87 -12.55
C ILE A 196 12.66 -19.37 -11.49
N HIS A 197 11.99 -20.48 -11.74
CA HIS A 197 11.09 -21.09 -10.76
C HIS A 197 11.83 -21.52 -9.51
N ASP A 198 12.94 -22.20 -9.66
CA ASP A 198 13.79 -22.65 -8.54
C ASP A 198 14.31 -21.48 -7.70
N LEU A 199 14.77 -20.41 -8.34
CA LEU A 199 15.25 -19.21 -7.64
C LEU A 199 14.10 -18.46 -6.92
N LEU A 200 12.93 -18.38 -7.51
CA LEU A 200 11.78 -17.79 -6.85
C LEU A 200 11.30 -18.65 -5.66
N ASP A 201 11.33 -20.00 -5.81
CA ASP A 201 11.02 -20.92 -4.71
C ASP A 201 11.99 -20.76 -3.55
N GLN A 202 13.29 -20.65 -3.86
CA GLN A 202 14.33 -20.44 -2.85
C GLN A 202 14.21 -19.09 -2.14
N ALA A 203 13.88 -18.02 -2.88
CA ALA A 203 13.71 -16.68 -2.30
C ALA A 203 12.44 -16.54 -1.44
N GLU A 204 11.44 -17.38 -1.68
CA GLU A 204 10.22 -17.43 -0.85
C GLU A 204 10.38 -18.32 0.38
N ASP A 205 11.32 -19.26 0.38
CA ASP A 205 11.59 -20.16 1.50
C ASP A 205 12.54 -19.52 2.50
N VAL A 206 12.01 -18.99 3.59
CA VAL A 206 12.77 -18.35 4.67
C VAL A 206 13.74 -19.31 5.40
N TYR A 207 13.66 -20.61 5.16
CA TYR A 207 14.55 -21.64 5.71
C TYR A 207 15.61 -22.12 4.69
N ASP A 208 15.55 -21.60 3.46
CA ASP A 208 16.55 -21.90 2.43
C ASP A 208 17.66 -20.83 2.42
N ASP A 209 18.82 -21.19 2.93
CA ASP A 209 19.98 -20.28 3.03
C ASP A 209 20.70 -20.07 1.68
N ARG A 210 20.23 -20.67 0.57
CA ARG A 210 20.90 -20.58 -0.73
C ARG A 210 20.69 -19.23 -1.40
N VAL A 211 19.51 -18.65 -1.23
CA VAL A 211 19.15 -17.34 -1.77
C VAL A 211 18.60 -16.48 -0.63
N GLU A 212 19.24 -15.34 -0.38
CA GLU A 212 18.92 -14.51 0.78
C GLU A 212 17.66 -13.67 0.61
N ASN A 213 17.49 -13.13 -0.60
CA ASN A 213 16.41 -12.21 -0.92
C ASN A 213 16.27 -12.06 -2.44
N LEU A 214 15.31 -11.26 -2.86
CA LEU A 214 15.07 -11.01 -4.28
C LEU A 214 16.21 -10.26 -4.98
N ASP A 215 17.02 -9.46 -4.27
CA ASP A 215 18.23 -8.84 -4.84
C ASP A 215 19.28 -9.87 -5.19
N ALA A 216 19.42 -10.92 -4.38
CA ALA A 216 20.32 -12.04 -4.68
C ALA A 216 19.85 -12.80 -5.92
N VAL A 217 18.55 -13.07 -6.04
CA VAL A 217 17.94 -13.67 -7.25
C VAL A 217 18.26 -12.84 -8.49
N LEU A 218 18.04 -11.54 -8.41
CA LEU A 218 18.30 -10.63 -9.55
C LEU A 218 19.77 -10.61 -9.95
N ARG A 219 20.65 -10.63 -8.97
CA ARG A 219 22.12 -10.66 -9.20
C ARG A 219 22.52 -11.94 -9.90
N GLU A 220 22.08 -13.08 -9.40
CA GLU A 220 22.36 -14.39 -10.00
C GLU A 220 21.80 -14.50 -11.43
N LEU A 221 20.57 -14.08 -11.64
CA LEU A 221 19.98 -14.03 -12.97
C LEU A 221 20.74 -13.07 -13.91
N LYS A 222 21.22 -11.95 -13.40
CA LYS A 222 22.00 -10.99 -14.20
C LYS A 222 23.38 -11.55 -14.59
N GLU A 223 24.01 -12.30 -13.70
CA GLU A 223 25.28 -13.01 -14.01
C GLU A 223 25.07 -14.07 -15.08
N LEU A 224 23.97 -14.79 -15.04
CA LEU A 224 23.66 -15.88 -15.99
C LEU A 224 23.14 -15.38 -17.34
N PHE A 225 22.26 -14.40 -17.34
CA PHE A 225 21.54 -13.94 -18.54
C PHE A 225 22.03 -12.59 -19.09
N GLY A 226 22.89 -11.86 -18.34
CA GLY A 226 23.37 -10.53 -18.77
C GLY A 226 22.22 -9.56 -19.08
N ASP A 227 22.34 -8.84 -20.21
CA ASP A 227 21.34 -7.84 -20.66
C ASP A 227 20.23 -8.45 -21.51
N GLN A 228 19.89 -9.71 -21.34
CA GLN A 228 18.84 -10.37 -22.11
C GLN A 228 17.44 -9.79 -21.78
N PRO A 229 16.45 -10.00 -22.68
CA PRO A 229 15.09 -9.50 -22.48
C PRO A 229 14.45 -9.88 -21.15
N LEU A 230 14.83 -11.03 -20.58
CA LEU A 230 14.38 -11.48 -19.25
C LEU A 230 14.75 -10.48 -18.17
N MET A 231 16.01 -10.09 -18.11
CA MET A 231 16.48 -9.16 -17.07
C MET A 231 15.76 -7.82 -17.19
N ARG A 232 15.50 -7.35 -18.41
CA ARG A 232 14.74 -6.13 -18.64
C ARG A 232 13.30 -6.24 -18.13
N VAL A 233 12.65 -7.40 -18.27
CA VAL A 233 11.30 -7.63 -17.74
C VAL A 233 11.34 -7.58 -16.21
N LEU A 234 12.27 -8.28 -15.57
CA LEU A 234 12.45 -8.29 -14.12
C LEU A 234 12.76 -6.91 -13.55
N GLU A 235 13.76 -6.24 -14.11
CA GLU A 235 14.16 -4.89 -13.71
C GLU A 235 12.97 -3.92 -13.87
N TRP A 236 12.22 -4.03 -14.97
CA TRP A 236 11.05 -3.18 -15.19
C TRP A 236 9.95 -3.42 -14.15
N VAL A 237 9.61 -4.68 -13.84
CA VAL A 237 8.58 -5.00 -12.85
C VAL A 237 8.92 -4.41 -11.49
N ILE A 238 10.19 -4.51 -11.09
CA ILE A 238 10.67 -4.03 -9.81
C ILE A 238 10.77 -2.51 -9.80
N SER A 239 11.37 -1.91 -10.83
CA SER A 239 11.57 -0.46 -10.91
C SER A 239 10.26 0.33 -11.09
N ASP A 240 9.21 -0.28 -11.65
CA ASP A 240 7.89 0.35 -11.82
C ASP A 240 6.97 0.12 -10.62
N PHE A 241 7.34 -0.75 -9.67
CA PHE A 241 6.55 -1.01 -8.47
C PHE A 241 6.69 0.13 -7.46
N ARG A 242 5.56 0.59 -6.94
CA ARG A 242 5.49 1.72 -6.00
C ARG A 242 4.86 1.31 -4.68
N VAL A 243 5.47 1.69 -3.59
CA VAL A 243 4.91 1.50 -2.26
C VAL A 243 4.34 2.81 -1.75
N HIS A 244 3.03 2.84 -1.50
CA HIS A 244 2.35 4.01 -0.96
C HIS A 244 1.85 3.72 0.45
N TYR A 245 2.13 4.62 1.39
CA TYR A 245 1.68 4.44 2.77
C TYR A 245 1.26 5.75 3.44
N VAL A 246 0.42 5.62 4.47
CA VAL A 246 -0.03 6.70 5.34
C VAL A 246 0.26 6.32 6.78
N LEU A 247 0.80 7.26 7.55
CA LEU A 247 0.97 7.12 8.99
C LEU A 247 -0.33 7.51 9.70
N ASN A 248 -1.04 6.56 10.26
CA ASN A 248 -2.22 6.85 11.09
C ASN A 248 -1.85 6.86 12.58
N MET A 249 -2.61 7.59 13.37
CA MET A 249 -2.33 7.81 14.81
C MET A 249 -0.92 8.39 15.03
N PHE A 250 -0.51 9.29 14.14
CA PHE A 250 0.78 9.96 14.25
C PHE A 250 0.88 10.72 15.57
N ASN A 251 1.93 10.47 16.34
CA ASN A 251 2.17 11.01 17.67
C ASN A 251 3.52 11.74 17.80
N GLY A 252 4.17 12.01 16.69
CA GLY A 252 5.46 12.70 16.61
C GLY A 252 6.40 12.02 15.62
N VAL A 253 7.41 12.76 15.18
CA VAL A 253 8.36 12.31 14.15
C VAL A 253 9.24 11.18 14.70
N GLU A 254 9.75 11.35 15.92
CA GLU A 254 10.66 10.38 16.54
C GLU A 254 9.99 9.03 16.75
N GLU A 255 8.81 9.02 17.39
CA GLU A 255 8.09 7.78 17.66
C GLU A 255 7.63 7.11 16.37
N SER A 256 7.08 7.89 15.44
CA SER A 256 6.63 7.34 14.15
C SER A 256 7.81 6.83 13.30
N GLY A 257 8.95 7.50 13.36
CA GLY A 257 10.17 7.04 12.70
C GLY A 257 10.65 5.70 13.25
N ARG A 258 10.76 5.58 14.58
CA ARG A 258 11.27 4.39 15.27
C ARG A 258 10.30 3.20 15.21
N SER A 259 9.01 3.46 15.44
CA SER A 259 8.03 2.39 15.64
C SER A 259 7.25 2.02 14.37
N ALA A 260 7.28 2.83 13.33
CA ALA A 260 6.61 2.56 12.07
C ALA A 260 7.56 2.58 10.86
N ILE A 261 8.27 3.68 10.58
CA ILE A 261 9.03 3.81 9.34
C ILE A 261 10.23 2.86 9.33
N ASP A 262 11.07 2.88 10.38
CA ASP A 262 12.25 2.04 10.44
C ASP A 262 11.93 0.54 10.30
N PRO A 263 11.02 -0.05 11.10
CA PRO A 263 10.69 -1.46 10.94
C PRO A 263 10.02 -1.78 9.60
N PHE A 264 9.24 -0.86 9.02
CA PHE A 264 8.62 -1.04 7.72
C PHE A 264 9.63 -1.09 6.58
N VAL A 265 10.56 -0.14 6.55
CA VAL A 265 11.61 -0.06 5.54
C VAL A 265 12.56 -1.25 5.64
N ARG A 266 13.03 -1.58 6.86
CA ARG A 266 13.97 -2.70 7.05
C ARG A 266 13.35 -4.03 6.66
N ASN A 267 12.12 -4.31 7.09
CA ASN A 267 11.46 -5.58 6.75
C ASN A 267 11.22 -5.71 5.24
N ILE A 268 10.93 -4.63 4.54
CA ILE A 268 10.86 -4.67 3.07
C ILE A 268 12.24 -4.98 2.50
N ALA A 269 13.25 -4.24 2.90
CA ALA A 269 14.59 -4.33 2.35
C ALA A 269 15.33 -5.65 2.65
N GLU A 270 14.93 -6.36 3.71
CA GLU A 270 15.44 -7.70 4.01
C GLU A 270 15.06 -8.76 2.98
N ASN A 271 13.95 -8.59 2.26
CA ASN A 271 13.41 -9.63 1.37
C ASN A 271 13.20 -9.16 -0.07
N VAL A 272 13.20 -7.86 -0.31
CA VAL A 272 12.85 -7.25 -1.59
C VAL A 272 13.93 -6.21 -1.92
N PRO A 273 14.18 -5.89 -3.20
CA PRO A 273 15.22 -4.92 -3.57
C PRO A 273 15.14 -3.62 -2.79
N ALA A 274 16.27 -3.16 -2.30
CA ALA A 274 16.40 -1.88 -1.60
C ALA A 274 16.03 -0.65 -2.48
N GLY A 275 15.96 -0.86 -3.80
CA GLY A 275 15.62 0.18 -4.79
C GLY A 275 14.13 0.42 -5.00
N LEU A 276 13.23 -0.17 -4.18
CA LEU A 276 11.79 0.11 -4.30
C LEU A 276 11.47 1.56 -3.97
N GLU A 277 10.72 2.21 -4.86
CA GLU A 277 10.25 3.56 -4.61
C GLU A 277 9.11 3.57 -3.57
N MET A 278 9.36 4.22 -2.45
CA MET A 278 8.43 4.36 -1.35
C MET A 278 7.94 5.80 -1.22
N THR A 279 6.63 6.00 -1.25
CA THR A 279 6.01 7.32 -1.16
C THR A 279 5.09 7.41 0.05
N GLN A 280 5.47 8.24 1.02
CA GLN A 280 4.59 8.60 2.12
C GLN A 280 3.53 9.58 1.64
N LEU A 281 2.25 9.25 1.84
CA LEU A 281 1.11 10.07 1.42
C LEU A 281 0.65 11.07 2.49
N GLY A 282 1.26 11.05 3.67
CA GLY A 282 0.94 11.93 4.78
C GLY A 282 0.72 11.18 6.09
N TRP A 283 0.21 11.89 7.06
CA TRP A 283 -0.13 11.34 8.37
C TRP A 283 -1.50 11.83 8.83
N ILE A 284 -2.09 11.07 9.74
CA ILE A 284 -3.28 11.46 10.49
C ILE A 284 -2.88 11.52 11.96
N VAL A 285 -2.92 12.71 12.56
CA VAL A 285 -2.55 12.87 13.97
C VAL A 285 -3.48 12.08 14.88
N GLN A 286 -2.92 11.57 15.97
CA GLN A 286 -3.72 10.97 17.02
C GLN A 286 -4.57 12.05 17.71
N ASP A 287 -5.88 11.98 17.54
CA ASP A 287 -6.81 12.98 18.07
C ASP A 287 -8.02 12.29 18.75
N PRO A 288 -8.35 12.64 20.00
CA PRO A 288 -9.50 12.08 20.71
C PRO A 288 -10.84 12.29 20.01
N ARG A 289 -10.97 13.30 19.14
CA ARG A 289 -12.17 13.53 18.33
C ARG A 289 -12.44 12.40 17.36
N VAL A 290 -11.37 11.76 16.82
CA VAL A 290 -11.50 10.59 15.94
C VAL A 290 -12.15 9.42 16.68
N HIS A 291 -11.75 9.18 17.92
CA HIS A 291 -12.37 8.14 18.76
C HIS A 291 -13.85 8.45 19.04
N ARG A 292 -14.16 9.69 19.42
CA ARG A 292 -15.55 10.13 19.63
C ARG A 292 -16.42 9.96 18.38
N ALA A 293 -15.90 10.37 17.23
CA ALA A 293 -16.56 10.22 15.94
C ALA A 293 -16.91 8.76 15.65
N ASN A 294 -15.98 7.84 15.89
CA ASN A 294 -16.22 6.40 15.74
C ASN A 294 -17.31 5.88 16.69
N CYS A 295 -17.32 6.35 17.95
CA CYS A 295 -18.31 5.91 18.95
C CYS A 295 -19.74 6.40 18.60
N THR A 296 -19.86 7.53 17.91
CA THR A 296 -21.17 8.13 17.56
C THR A 296 -21.65 7.73 16.16
N GLY A 297 -20.83 7.03 15.36
CA GLY A 297 -21.12 6.75 13.96
C GLY A 297 -21.20 8.02 13.10
N MET A 298 -20.56 9.10 13.54
CA MET A 298 -20.48 10.38 12.82
C MET A 298 -19.00 10.59 12.42
N PRO A 299 -18.63 10.35 11.16
CA PRO A 299 -17.25 10.57 10.70
C PRO A 299 -16.74 11.97 11.03
N LEU A 300 -15.44 12.07 11.35
CA LEU A 300 -14.84 13.32 11.81
C LEU A 300 -15.07 14.50 10.85
N LEU A 301 -15.01 14.26 9.54
CA LEU A 301 -15.24 15.33 8.56
C LEU A 301 -16.70 15.80 8.48
N LEU A 302 -17.66 15.03 8.99
CA LEU A 302 -19.09 15.39 9.06
C LEU A 302 -19.46 16.08 10.37
N ASP A 303 -18.64 15.92 11.43
CA ASP A 303 -18.92 16.43 12.76
C ASP A 303 -19.03 17.97 12.81
N GLY A 304 -18.37 18.66 11.88
CA GLY A 304 -18.50 20.12 11.73
C GLY A 304 -17.93 20.93 12.90
N GLU A 305 -17.32 20.30 13.90
CA GLU A 305 -16.62 21.03 14.97
C GLU A 305 -15.38 21.75 14.38
N PRO A 306 -15.21 23.04 14.72
CA PRO A 306 -14.04 23.78 14.25
C PRO A 306 -12.75 23.13 14.77
N ASP A 307 -11.79 23.04 13.89
CA ASP A 307 -10.47 22.53 14.24
C ASP A 307 -9.79 23.42 15.30
N ARG A 308 -9.41 22.79 16.40
CA ARG A 308 -8.52 23.43 17.37
C ARG A 308 -7.10 23.26 16.85
N VAL A 309 -6.55 24.32 16.27
CA VAL A 309 -5.13 24.39 15.93
C VAL A 309 -4.33 24.27 17.24
N ARG A 310 -3.48 23.24 17.34
CA ARG A 310 -2.56 23.14 18.47
C ARG A 310 -1.50 24.23 18.32
N PRO A 311 -1.24 25.07 19.34
CA PRO A 311 -0.14 26.03 19.28
C PRO A 311 1.18 25.26 19.10
N ALA A 312 1.96 25.68 18.12
CA ALA A 312 3.26 25.08 17.87
C ALA A 312 4.26 25.46 18.99
N THR A 313 4.74 24.48 19.70
CA THR A 313 5.95 24.64 20.53
C THR A 313 7.16 24.41 19.63
N VAL A 314 7.85 25.48 19.28
CA VAL A 314 8.89 25.52 18.23
C VAL A 314 10.16 24.74 18.61
N ASP A 315 10.58 24.80 19.88
CA ASP A 315 11.89 24.30 20.33
C ASP A 315 12.02 22.79 20.58
N PRO A 316 11.02 22.06 21.10
CA PRO A 316 11.16 20.62 21.34
C PRO A 316 11.24 19.79 20.05
N VAL A 317 10.57 20.22 19.00
CA VAL A 317 10.45 19.45 17.74
C VAL A 317 11.76 19.43 16.94
N LEU A 318 12.50 20.53 16.91
CA LEU A 318 13.82 20.57 16.25
C LEU A 318 14.84 19.72 17.00
N ALA A 319 14.80 19.75 18.34
CA ALA A 319 15.65 18.88 19.17
C ALA A 319 15.32 17.38 18.98
N GLU A 320 14.02 17.03 18.89
CA GLU A 320 13.58 15.66 18.58
C GLU A 320 14.03 15.20 17.20
N LEU A 321 13.99 16.08 16.18
CA LEU A 321 14.42 15.76 14.83
C LEU A 321 15.93 15.50 14.76
N GLU A 322 16.75 16.23 15.52
CA GLU A 322 18.20 16.00 15.57
C GLU A 322 18.56 14.73 16.36
N LEU A 323 17.83 14.42 17.44
CA LEU A 323 17.99 13.19 18.19
C LEU A 323 17.60 11.95 17.33
N LEU A 324 16.51 12.05 16.56
CA LEU A 324 16.10 11.01 15.64
C LEU A 324 17.18 10.72 14.60
N ARG A 325 17.75 11.77 14.01
CA ARG A 325 18.83 11.65 13.03
C ARG A 325 20.05 10.91 13.60
N SER A 326 20.46 11.25 14.81
CA SER A 326 21.62 10.62 15.46
C SER A 326 21.33 9.17 15.90
N SER A 327 20.10 8.86 16.29
CA SER A 327 19.66 7.53 16.74
C SER A 327 19.48 6.54 15.58
N LEU A 328 18.89 6.98 14.49
CA LEU A 328 18.55 6.12 13.34
C LEU A 328 19.69 5.95 12.34
N LEU A 329 20.58 6.93 12.23
CA LEU A 329 21.77 6.85 11.36
C LEU A 329 22.98 6.19 12.03
N GLY A 330 22.85 5.61 13.23
CA GLY A 330 23.87 4.79 13.87
C GLY A 330 25.18 5.54 14.19
N VAL A 331 25.17 6.89 14.30
CA VAL A 331 26.38 7.69 14.60
C VAL A 331 26.59 7.78 16.12
N ASP A 332 26.70 6.64 16.78
CA ASP A 332 27.38 6.63 18.08
C ASP A 332 28.63 5.75 17.99
N ARG A 333 29.71 6.37 17.44
CA ARG A 333 31.05 5.80 17.45
C ARG A 333 31.66 5.95 18.86
N ARG A 334 31.21 5.13 19.80
CA ARG A 334 31.98 4.81 21.00
C ARG A 334 32.01 3.31 21.19
N ALA A 335 32.99 2.68 20.57
CA ALA A 335 33.34 1.30 20.88
C ALA A 335 33.91 1.22 22.30
N PRO A 336 33.39 0.38 23.20
CA PRO A 336 34.08 0.03 24.43
C PRO A 336 35.25 -0.88 24.10
N ALA A 337 36.37 -0.64 24.79
CA ALA A 337 37.62 -1.38 24.67
C ALA A 337 37.42 -2.92 24.82
N ARG A 338 37.99 -3.67 23.90
CA ARG A 338 38.04 -5.13 23.92
C ARG A 338 38.87 -5.63 25.10
N THR A 339 38.24 -6.38 25.99
CA THR A 339 38.94 -7.34 26.82
C THR A 339 39.02 -8.70 26.10
N SER A 340 40.22 -9.18 25.94
CA SER A 340 40.57 -10.45 25.28
C SER A 340 40.09 -11.65 26.10
N GLY A 341 39.11 -12.38 25.60
CA GLY A 341 38.75 -13.71 26.08
C GLY A 341 38.69 -14.66 24.89
N LYS A 342 39.64 -15.59 24.78
CA LYS A 342 39.65 -16.67 23.79
C LYS A 342 38.51 -17.63 24.10
N SER A 343 37.49 -17.65 23.25
CA SER A 343 36.47 -18.71 23.20
C SER A 343 36.47 -19.27 21.78
N THR A 344 36.81 -20.53 21.64
CA THR A 344 36.66 -21.32 20.41
C THR A 344 35.20 -21.72 20.26
N ALA A 345 34.43 -20.90 19.54
CA ALA A 345 33.10 -21.27 19.05
C ALA A 345 33.20 -21.70 17.58
N PRO A 346 32.32 -22.63 17.13
CA PRO A 346 32.36 -23.11 15.74
C PRO A 346 32.07 -21.94 14.80
N LYS A 347 32.76 -21.93 13.66
CA LYS A 347 32.61 -20.93 12.61
C LYS A 347 31.16 -20.88 12.17
N ARG A 348 30.40 -19.89 12.70
CA ARG A 348 29.19 -19.42 12.07
C ARG A 348 29.57 -18.92 10.68
N LYS A 349 29.00 -19.49 9.63
CA LYS A 349 29.04 -18.90 8.30
C LYS A 349 28.61 -17.44 8.46
N MET A 350 29.37 -16.53 7.86
CA MET A 350 29.06 -15.12 7.83
C MET A 350 27.62 -14.99 7.32
N ALA A 351 26.82 -14.28 8.07
CA ALA A 351 25.55 -13.79 7.54
C ALA A 351 25.85 -12.96 6.29
N PRO A 352 25.00 -13.06 5.28
CA PRO A 352 25.18 -12.32 4.05
C PRO A 352 25.30 -10.81 4.32
N GLU A 353 26.11 -10.14 3.54
CA GLU A 353 26.18 -8.68 3.56
C GLU A 353 24.87 -8.13 2.96
N LEU A 354 23.86 -7.94 3.80
CA LEU A 354 22.74 -7.04 3.49
C LEU A 354 23.34 -5.74 2.93
N ASP A 355 22.74 -5.19 1.88
CA ASP A 355 23.08 -3.85 1.40
C ASP A 355 22.65 -2.78 2.45
N LEU A 356 23.37 -2.76 3.56
CA LEU A 356 23.13 -1.84 4.67
C LEU A 356 23.17 -0.39 4.20
N ALA A 357 23.99 -0.06 3.21
CA ALA A 357 24.09 1.29 2.67
C ALA A 357 22.82 1.66 1.90
N GLY A 358 22.26 0.78 1.11
CA GLY A 358 20.99 0.98 0.41
C GLY A 358 19.81 1.13 1.37
N ILE A 359 19.77 0.29 2.43
CA ILE A 359 18.72 0.38 3.46
C ILE A 359 18.83 1.70 4.23
N GLU A 360 20.03 2.11 4.64
CA GLU A 360 20.25 3.38 5.34
C GLU A 360 19.89 4.58 4.47
N SER A 361 20.20 4.52 3.16
CA SER A 361 19.82 5.56 2.20
C SER A 361 18.29 5.69 2.09
N LEU A 362 17.58 4.58 1.86
CA LEU A 362 16.12 4.56 1.73
C LEU A 362 15.44 5.03 3.03
N LEU A 363 15.92 4.57 4.18
CA LEU A 363 15.42 5.01 5.49
C LEU A 363 15.66 6.50 5.68
N GLY A 364 16.86 6.99 5.33
CA GLY A 364 17.20 8.41 5.38
C GLY A 364 16.25 9.26 4.55
N GLU A 365 15.96 8.85 3.32
CA GLU A 365 15.02 9.54 2.43
C GLU A 365 13.60 9.61 3.02
N GLN A 366 13.10 8.50 3.57
CA GLN A 366 11.76 8.48 4.18
C GLN A 366 11.69 9.38 5.42
N LEU A 367 12.72 9.40 6.24
CA LEU A 367 12.79 10.25 7.43
C LEU A 367 12.93 11.74 7.07
N GLU A 368 13.76 12.09 6.11
CA GLU A 368 13.89 13.48 5.64
C GLU A 368 12.57 13.96 4.99
N SER A 369 11.90 13.10 4.22
CA SER A 369 10.57 13.39 3.69
C SER A 369 9.56 13.66 4.80
N LEU A 370 9.53 12.83 5.86
CA LEU A 370 8.65 13.03 7.01
C LEU A 370 8.95 14.34 7.72
N LYS A 371 10.23 14.63 7.97
CA LYS A 371 10.66 15.88 8.62
C LYS A 371 10.26 17.13 7.83
N ALA A 372 10.53 17.11 6.52
CA ALA A 372 10.20 18.22 5.63
C ALA A 372 8.69 18.49 5.63
N MET A 373 7.88 17.43 5.47
CA MET A 373 6.42 17.57 5.53
C MET A 373 5.95 18.06 6.90
N PHE A 374 6.54 17.55 7.99
CA PHE A 374 6.17 17.95 9.34
C PHE A 374 6.54 19.41 9.63
N ALA A 375 7.70 19.88 9.19
CA ALA A 375 8.11 21.28 9.35
C ALA A 375 7.15 22.24 8.64
N ASP A 376 6.66 21.86 7.47
CA ASP A 376 5.69 22.64 6.69
C ASP A 376 4.27 22.61 7.30
N ARG A 377 3.84 21.44 7.81
CA ARG A 377 2.45 21.17 8.16
C ARG A 377 2.19 20.87 9.64
N ARG A 378 3.13 21.21 10.52
CA ARG A 378 3.04 20.93 11.96
C ARG A 378 1.81 21.53 12.66
N GLN A 379 1.22 22.57 12.08
CA GLN A 379 0.02 23.24 12.61
C GLN A 379 -1.29 22.71 11.99
N ASP A 380 -1.19 21.78 11.05
CA ASP A 380 -2.39 21.23 10.41
C ASP A 380 -3.26 20.49 11.42
N SER A 381 -4.52 20.72 11.30
CA SER A 381 -5.53 19.97 12.04
C SER A 381 -5.68 18.56 11.49
N VAL A 382 -6.31 17.67 12.27
CA VAL A 382 -6.60 16.30 11.81
C VAL A 382 -7.50 16.28 10.57
N GLN A 383 -8.40 17.25 10.39
CA GLN A 383 -9.23 17.35 9.17
C GLN A 383 -8.40 17.77 7.96
N GLN A 384 -7.46 18.69 8.14
CA GLN A 384 -6.51 19.09 7.09
C GLN A 384 -5.58 17.94 6.72
N ASN A 385 -5.19 17.07 7.66
CA ASN A 385 -4.39 15.89 7.36
C ASN A 385 -5.08 14.98 6.33
N PHE A 386 -6.40 14.74 6.44
CA PHE A 386 -7.14 13.97 5.43
C PHE A 386 -7.16 14.68 4.07
N THR A 387 -7.36 15.98 4.04
CA THR A 387 -7.33 16.77 2.79
C THR A 387 -5.96 16.70 2.13
N TYR A 388 -4.90 16.77 2.92
CA TYR A 388 -3.54 16.66 2.43
C TYR A 388 -3.20 15.26 1.92
N ALA A 389 -3.64 14.21 2.61
CA ALA A 389 -3.47 12.84 2.14
C ALA A 389 -4.17 12.62 0.78
N VAL A 390 -5.36 13.20 0.59
CA VAL A 390 -6.05 13.20 -0.72
C VAL A 390 -5.22 13.92 -1.78
N PHE A 391 -4.75 15.13 -1.48
CA PHE A 391 -3.93 15.90 -2.43
C PHE A 391 -2.69 15.12 -2.86
N ARG A 392 -1.97 14.52 -1.90
CA ARG A 392 -0.78 13.71 -2.21
C ARG A 392 -1.14 12.43 -2.97
N ALA A 393 -2.19 11.73 -2.58
CA ALA A 393 -2.64 10.54 -3.30
C ALA A 393 -2.99 10.83 -4.75
N LEU A 394 -3.67 11.94 -5.03
CA LEU A 394 -4.03 12.32 -6.39
C LEU A 394 -2.84 12.75 -7.25
N ASN A 395 -1.79 13.29 -6.65
CA ASN A 395 -0.61 13.77 -7.36
C ASN A 395 0.53 12.74 -7.45
N LEU A 396 0.68 11.89 -6.44
CA LEU A 396 1.83 10.99 -6.30
C LEU A 396 1.49 9.52 -6.57
N MET A 397 0.28 9.07 -6.25
CA MET A 397 -0.18 7.76 -6.72
C MET A 397 -0.48 7.89 -8.21
N GLU A 398 0.38 7.34 -9.02
CA GLU A 398 0.07 7.30 -10.44
C GLU A 398 -1.27 6.58 -10.67
N PRO A 399 -2.12 7.13 -11.56
CA PRO A 399 -3.26 6.35 -12.03
C PRO A 399 -2.68 5.05 -12.60
N PRO A 400 -3.34 3.91 -12.37
CA PRO A 400 -2.83 2.64 -12.86
C PRO A 400 -2.48 2.82 -14.33
N ARG A 401 -1.21 2.63 -14.67
CA ARG A 401 -0.73 2.71 -16.07
C ARG A 401 -1.32 1.56 -16.89
N LEU A 402 -1.94 0.62 -16.20
CA LEU A 402 -2.74 -0.47 -16.74
C LEU A 402 -4.15 0.05 -17.08
N PRO A 403 -4.80 -0.49 -18.12
CA PRO A 403 -6.22 -0.29 -18.34
C PRO A 403 -7.00 -0.55 -17.03
N THR A 404 -8.13 0.15 -16.84
CA THR A 404 -8.96 0.05 -15.64
C THR A 404 -9.34 -1.39 -15.24
N GLU A 405 -9.43 -2.28 -16.21
CA GLU A 405 -9.64 -3.71 -16.02
C GLU A 405 -8.51 -4.43 -15.27
N PHE A 406 -7.32 -3.82 -15.18
CA PHE A 406 -6.17 -4.29 -14.43
C PHE A 406 -5.90 -3.50 -13.14
N GLY A 407 -6.71 -2.49 -12.84
CA GLY A 407 -6.62 -1.73 -11.59
C GLY A 407 -6.86 -2.59 -10.35
N MET A 408 -7.49 -3.74 -10.55
CA MET A 408 -7.63 -4.80 -9.57
C MET A 408 -6.79 -6.01 -10.01
N SER A 409 -5.81 -6.40 -9.21
CA SER A 409 -4.84 -7.43 -9.54
C SER A 409 -5.48 -8.74 -9.99
N ARG A 410 -4.93 -9.81 -10.12
CA ARG A 410 -5.38 -11.20 -10.45
C ARG A 410 -6.73 -11.43 -11.14
N LEU A 411 -7.57 -10.42 -11.28
CA LEU A 411 -8.86 -10.54 -11.97
C LEU A 411 -8.72 -10.34 -13.48
N ALA A 412 -7.56 -9.84 -13.90
CA ALA A 412 -7.16 -9.84 -15.30
C ALA A 412 -6.42 -11.14 -15.66
N PRO A 413 -6.64 -11.70 -16.85
CA PRO A 413 -5.85 -12.84 -17.33
C PRO A 413 -4.36 -12.50 -17.32
N PRO A 414 -3.49 -13.39 -16.77
CA PRO A 414 -2.04 -13.15 -16.70
C PRO A 414 -1.40 -12.82 -18.06
N GLU A 415 -1.90 -13.41 -19.12
CA GLU A 415 -1.44 -13.20 -20.50
C GLU A 415 -1.58 -11.74 -20.94
N ARG A 416 -2.63 -11.04 -20.49
CA ARG A 416 -2.81 -9.61 -20.78
C ARG A 416 -1.78 -8.74 -20.06
N LEU A 417 -1.42 -9.09 -18.83
CA LEU A 417 -0.36 -8.40 -18.09
C LEU A 417 0.98 -8.53 -18.83
N VAL A 418 1.36 -9.74 -19.21
CA VAL A 418 2.60 -10.00 -19.95
C VAL A 418 2.61 -9.25 -21.28
N THR A 419 1.53 -9.35 -22.08
CA THR A 419 1.41 -8.63 -23.34
C THR A 419 1.53 -7.12 -23.15
N TRP A 420 0.95 -6.57 -22.11
CA TRP A 420 1.04 -5.15 -21.79
C TRP A 420 2.47 -4.73 -21.43
N ILE A 421 3.16 -5.52 -20.57
CA ILE A 421 4.56 -5.30 -20.20
C ILE A 421 5.43 -5.27 -21.47
N LEU A 422 5.32 -6.27 -22.32
CA LEU A 422 6.13 -6.39 -23.53
C LEU A 422 5.89 -5.23 -24.51
N ARG A 423 4.64 -4.78 -24.68
CA ARG A 423 4.31 -3.60 -25.50
C ARG A 423 4.92 -2.33 -24.92
N ARG A 424 4.89 -2.15 -23.61
CA ARG A 424 5.45 -0.98 -22.96
C ARG A 424 6.97 -0.95 -23.08
N MET A 425 7.64 -2.07 -22.88
CA MET A 425 9.09 -2.19 -23.10
C MET A 425 9.48 -1.85 -24.55
N ALA A 426 8.71 -2.29 -25.52
CA ALA A 426 8.95 -1.97 -26.92
C ALA A 426 8.83 -0.46 -27.21
N LEU A 427 7.88 0.23 -26.55
CA LEU A 427 7.69 1.68 -26.68
C LEU A 427 8.82 2.49 -26.02
N THR A 428 9.34 2.01 -24.88
CA THR A 428 10.47 2.68 -24.19
C THR A 428 11.81 2.43 -24.86
N SER A 429 11.94 1.35 -25.64
CA SER A 429 13.15 1.01 -26.40
C SER A 429 13.24 1.73 -27.75
N SER A 430 12.18 2.39 -28.21
CA SER A 430 12.22 3.19 -29.43
C SER A 430 12.93 4.52 -29.16
N PRO A 431 13.96 4.89 -29.93
CA PRO A 431 14.60 6.20 -29.80
C PRO A 431 13.52 7.27 -29.95
N SER A 432 13.49 8.24 -29.04
CA SER A 432 12.62 9.43 -29.17
C SER A 432 12.72 9.99 -30.58
N PRO A 433 11.60 10.29 -31.25
CA PRO A 433 11.67 10.95 -32.56
C PRO A 433 12.44 12.26 -32.35
N GLN A 434 13.61 12.35 -32.97
CA GLN A 434 14.35 13.60 -33.04
C GLN A 434 13.40 14.65 -33.61
N LEU A 435 13.04 15.63 -32.77
CA LEU A 435 12.41 16.85 -33.24
C LEU A 435 13.33 17.44 -34.33
N VAL A 436 13.01 17.18 -35.60
CA VAL A 436 13.58 17.89 -36.72
C VAL A 436 13.13 19.34 -36.54
N ARG A 437 14.11 20.21 -36.33
CA ARG A 437 13.94 21.65 -36.20
C ARG A 437 13.43 22.26 -37.54
#